data_922f579d9dba79b5e49c580844e88e8c
#
_entry.id   922f579d9dba79b5e49c580844e88e8c
#
_cell.length_a   1.000
_cell.length_b   1.000
_cell.length_c   1.000
_cell.angle_alpha   90.00
_cell.angle_beta   90.00
_cell.angle_gamma   90.00
#
_symmetry.space_group_name_H-M   'P 1'
#
loop_
_entity.id
_entity.type
_entity.pdbx_description
1 polymer ?
#
loop_
_entity_poly.entity_id
_entity_poly.type
_entity_poly.pdbx_seq_one_letter_code
_entity_poly.pdbx_strand_id
1 'polypeptide(L)'
;MVNYEIIQGDCIQTMKGLPAGSVQTCVTSPPYYGLRDYQTATWDGGDAECDHVANASATKKFGNPEFNENRPSREATKGEGYYFKDVCGKCGARRIDAQVGLEETPGAYVAKLVDVFREVRRLLRDDGTLWLNLGDSYFSPTKGDNRTPEQLWRTSSLTTSGGKMPKMENPASYNSAMRGKVRLSGDGLKPKDLIGIPWMVAFALRQPYYTGSIKKETDRIWLAAMIDAEGCFFVHRRLANSEKYRRNDTYGAGIEIANTSLRIIERCQEIVGGRGSISTSERGNGRNQTLYRLRFMSAEARDIAREVYPYIVGKRQQCRIICAGQSSGPLAQASWEAVKILNQYGTTDVDFPEPAPMVEPGYYLRSDVIWSKPNPMPESVTDRPTKAHEYIFLLSKSSSYYYDADAIREPHETMLKYPTWNLGNGDSRPPEGKTARNYQGAMQRTAKNNNAAAEWNPNGRNKRSVWTVTTKPYAEAHFATFPPDLIEPCILAGSKVGDTILDPFAGAGTTLLVAVRHGRKAIGCELNPDYVALASDRIYQDNPLLQGTPFAYGTTGIDRPSYQQSSLLPESQTRERV
;
A
#
# COMPACT_ATOMS: atom_id res chain seq x y z
N MET A 1 -22.95 7.65 19.76
CA MET A 1 -22.12 8.75 19.20
C MET A 1 -21.32 8.19 18.06
N VAL A 2 -21.30 8.87 16.93
CA VAL A 2 -20.46 8.53 15.78
C VAL A 2 -19.06 9.07 16.09
N ASN A 3 -18.06 8.20 16.14
CA ASN A 3 -16.70 8.58 16.48
C ASN A 3 -15.82 8.41 15.24
N TYR A 4 -14.92 9.36 15.00
CA TYR A 4 -13.82 9.19 14.07
C TYR A 4 -12.49 9.44 14.77
N GLU A 5 -11.44 8.85 14.23
CA GLU A 5 -10.07 9.00 14.71
C GLU A 5 -9.14 9.15 13.51
N ILE A 6 -8.22 10.10 13.56
CA ILE A 6 -7.15 10.24 12.58
C ILE A 6 -5.84 10.06 13.33
N ILE A 7 -5.08 9.04 12.96
CA ILE A 7 -3.83 8.68 13.60
C ILE A 7 -2.68 9.11 12.69
N GLN A 8 -1.88 10.05 13.20
CA GLN A 8 -0.72 10.52 12.46
C GLN A 8 0.40 9.48 12.49
N GLY A 9 0.96 9.15 11.34
CA GLY A 9 2.13 8.28 11.21
C GLY A 9 2.11 7.36 9.99
N ASP A 10 3.15 6.51 9.90
CA ASP A 10 3.21 5.46 8.88
C ASP A 10 2.02 4.50 9.04
N CYS A 11 1.28 4.28 7.95
CA CYS A 11 0.03 3.52 7.98
C CYS A 11 0.23 2.07 8.46
N ILE A 12 1.34 1.41 8.10
CA ILE A 12 1.62 0.03 8.54
C ILE A 12 1.87 0.00 10.05
N GLN A 13 2.69 0.92 10.57
CA GLN A 13 2.99 0.96 12.01
C GLN A 13 1.75 1.31 12.82
N THR A 14 0.97 2.28 12.36
CA THR A 14 -0.30 2.69 12.96
C THR A 14 -1.28 1.51 13.02
N MET A 15 -1.50 0.85 11.89
CA MET A 15 -2.42 -0.28 11.80
C MET A 15 -2.01 -1.47 12.67
N LYS A 16 -0.72 -1.72 12.90
CA LYS A 16 -0.25 -2.77 13.83
C LYS A 16 -0.75 -2.58 15.26
N GLY A 17 -0.97 -1.34 15.68
CA GLY A 17 -1.54 -1.01 17.00
C GLY A 17 -3.04 -1.30 17.12
N LEU A 18 -3.75 -1.51 16.03
CA LEU A 18 -5.20 -1.73 16.02
C LEU A 18 -5.54 -3.23 16.18
N PRO A 19 -6.66 -3.58 16.85
CA PRO A 19 -7.09 -4.95 17.03
C PRO A 19 -7.44 -5.64 15.70
N ALA A 20 -7.06 -6.89 15.52
CA ALA A 20 -7.47 -7.70 14.39
C ALA A 20 -9.01 -7.87 14.37
N GLY A 21 -9.61 -7.89 13.19
CA GLY A 21 -11.06 -8.08 13.03
C GLY A 21 -11.92 -6.90 13.54
N SER A 22 -11.35 -5.70 13.72
CA SER A 22 -12.05 -4.52 14.23
C SER A 22 -12.72 -3.65 13.16
N VAL A 23 -12.42 -3.86 11.89
CA VAL A 23 -12.85 -3.06 10.74
C VAL A 23 -13.83 -3.84 9.87
N GLN A 24 -14.95 -3.24 9.47
CA GLN A 24 -15.90 -3.87 8.56
C GLN A 24 -15.54 -3.64 7.11
N THR A 25 -15.16 -2.42 6.74
CA THR A 25 -14.74 -2.13 5.37
C THR A 25 -13.62 -1.11 5.35
N CYS A 26 -12.72 -1.26 4.38
CA CYS A 26 -11.71 -0.27 4.03
C CYS A 26 -12.08 0.36 2.69
N VAL A 27 -12.09 1.69 2.63
CA VAL A 27 -12.30 2.46 1.39
C VAL A 27 -11.15 3.45 1.27
N THR A 28 -10.35 3.34 0.20
CA THR A 28 -9.10 4.10 0.13
C THR A 28 -8.61 4.33 -1.29
N SER A 29 -7.75 5.35 -1.44
CA SER A 29 -6.95 5.61 -2.64
C SER A 29 -5.51 5.92 -2.22
N PRO A 30 -4.57 4.99 -2.38
CA PRO A 30 -3.17 5.22 -2.02
C PRO A 30 -2.53 6.27 -2.92
N PRO A 31 -1.42 6.89 -2.51
CA PRO A 31 -0.62 7.74 -3.38
C PRO A 31 -0.20 7.00 -4.64
N TYR A 32 -0.42 7.60 -5.82
CA TYR A 32 -0.15 6.95 -7.10
C TYR A 32 1.34 6.90 -7.42
N TYR A 33 1.77 5.84 -8.09
CA TYR A 33 3.15 5.62 -8.48
C TYR A 33 3.73 6.76 -9.31
N GLY A 34 4.86 7.29 -8.85
CA GLY A 34 5.65 8.26 -9.61
C GLY A 34 5.06 9.66 -9.74
N LEU A 35 3.91 9.97 -9.13
CA LEU A 35 3.23 11.24 -9.39
C LEU A 35 3.70 12.39 -8.48
N ARG A 36 3.89 12.19 -7.17
CA ARG A 36 4.08 13.32 -6.24
C ARG A 36 4.94 12.96 -5.04
N ASP A 37 5.76 13.94 -4.61
CA ASP A 37 6.41 13.98 -3.31
C ASP A 37 5.58 14.88 -2.39
N TYR A 38 5.06 14.33 -1.29
CA TYR A 38 4.25 15.05 -0.30
C TYR A 38 5.12 15.71 0.78
N GLN A 39 6.45 15.69 0.61
CA GLN A 39 7.42 16.29 1.53
C GLN A 39 7.35 15.74 2.96
N THR A 40 7.03 14.47 3.10
CA THR A 40 6.90 13.78 4.40
C THR A 40 8.20 13.15 4.88
N ALA A 41 9.30 13.34 4.15
CA ALA A 41 10.60 12.81 4.53
C ALA A 41 11.12 13.43 5.82
N THR A 42 11.72 12.59 6.66
CA THR A 42 12.44 12.98 7.86
C THR A 42 13.93 12.76 7.70
N TRP A 43 14.73 13.28 8.63
CA TRP A 43 16.18 13.11 8.63
C TRP A 43 16.61 12.33 9.86
N ASP A 44 17.49 11.34 9.66
CA ASP A 44 18.04 10.49 10.70
C ASP A 44 19.54 10.78 10.89
N GLY A 45 19.95 10.97 12.15
CA GLY A 45 21.32 11.36 12.49
C GLY A 45 21.68 12.79 12.09
N GLY A 46 22.98 13.09 12.11
CA GLY A 46 23.49 14.42 11.79
C GLY A 46 23.26 15.44 12.92
N ASP A 47 23.17 16.72 12.56
CA ASP A 47 22.97 17.83 13.48
C ASP A 47 21.48 18.19 13.53
N ALA A 48 20.89 18.18 14.72
CA ALA A 48 19.47 18.47 14.97
C ALA A 48 19.07 19.92 14.59
N GLU A 49 20.02 20.87 14.64
CA GLU A 49 19.81 22.28 14.27
C GLU A 49 20.01 22.54 12.77
N CYS A 50 20.34 21.49 12.00
CA CYS A 50 20.57 21.65 10.57
C CYS A 50 19.25 21.80 9.82
N ASP A 51 19.13 22.84 8.99
CA ASP A 51 17.97 23.08 8.12
C ASP A 51 17.83 22.09 6.95
N HIS A 52 18.83 21.25 6.73
CA HIS A 52 18.94 20.28 5.65
C HIS A 52 18.67 20.84 4.23
N VAL A 53 18.68 22.16 4.08
CA VAL A 53 18.43 22.85 2.81
C VAL A 53 19.75 23.25 2.19
N ALA A 54 19.93 22.97 0.90
CA ALA A 54 21.11 23.42 0.17
C ALA A 54 21.08 24.94 -0.02
N ASN A 55 22.17 25.63 0.33
CA ASN A 55 22.29 27.05 0.05
C ASN A 55 22.26 27.32 -1.46
N ALA A 56 21.44 28.25 -1.90
CA ALA A 56 21.34 28.67 -3.31
C ALA A 56 22.71 29.09 -3.92
N SER A 57 23.67 29.47 -3.08
CA SER A 57 25.05 29.82 -3.49
C SER A 57 25.88 28.59 -3.91
N ALA A 58 25.55 27.39 -3.47
CA ALA A 58 26.30 26.16 -3.82
C ALA A 58 26.04 25.70 -5.25
N THR A 59 24.95 26.15 -5.87
CA THR A 59 24.58 25.81 -7.26
C THR A 59 25.19 26.77 -8.31
N LYS A 60 25.81 27.86 -7.89
CA LYS A 60 26.40 28.90 -8.81
C LYS A 60 27.77 28.54 -9.39
N LYS A 61 28.37 27.39 -9.07
CA LYS A 61 29.71 27.02 -9.59
C LYS A 61 29.72 26.36 -10.97
N PHE A 62 28.60 26.33 -11.71
CA PHE A 62 28.55 25.90 -13.11
C PHE A 62 27.78 26.86 -14.00
N GLY A 63 28.09 28.14 -13.91
CA GLY A 63 27.65 29.21 -14.82
C GLY A 63 28.84 30.04 -15.27
N ASN A 64 28.98 30.18 -16.59
CA ASN A 64 29.98 31.01 -17.27
C ASN A 64 30.07 32.43 -16.65
N PRO A 65 31.26 33.01 -16.39
CA PRO A 65 31.45 34.28 -15.67
C PRO A 65 30.98 35.55 -16.41
N GLU A 66 30.37 35.47 -17.58
CA GLU A 66 30.12 36.66 -18.44
C GLU A 66 28.63 37.04 -18.57
N PHE A 67 27.78 36.87 -17.58
CA PHE A 67 26.42 37.43 -17.64
C PHE A 67 26.16 38.47 -16.54
N ASN A 68 26.40 39.72 -16.93
CA ASN A 68 25.74 41.00 -16.63
C ASN A 68 25.11 41.22 -15.24
N GLU A 69 25.76 42.11 -14.47
CA GLU A 69 25.42 42.53 -13.10
C GLU A 69 24.17 43.42 -12.93
N ASN A 70 23.35 43.64 -13.96
CA ASN A 70 22.24 44.59 -13.94
C ASN A 70 20.85 44.00 -14.12
N ARG A 71 20.48 42.96 -13.33
CA ARG A 71 19.07 42.63 -13.12
C ARG A 71 18.75 42.65 -11.62
N PRO A 72 17.68 43.40 -11.21
CA PRO A 72 17.22 43.32 -9.83
C PRO A 72 16.85 41.90 -9.51
N SER A 73 17.42 41.36 -8.42
CA SER A 73 17.06 40.06 -7.84
C SER A 73 15.57 40.06 -7.58
N ARG A 74 14.82 39.25 -8.33
CA ARG A 74 13.48 38.84 -7.88
C ARG A 74 13.67 38.22 -6.49
N GLU A 75 13.02 38.80 -5.51
CA GLU A 75 12.89 38.23 -4.19
C GLU A 75 12.48 36.75 -4.38
N ALA A 76 13.36 35.85 -3.96
CA ALA A 76 13.04 34.43 -3.88
C ALA A 76 11.87 34.33 -2.91
N THR A 77 10.75 33.85 -3.39
CA THR A 77 9.59 33.49 -2.55
C THR A 77 10.11 32.55 -1.46
N LYS A 78 9.98 32.97 -0.21
CA LYS A 78 10.33 32.16 0.96
C LYS A 78 9.57 30.84 0.86
N GLY A 79 10.28 29.73 0.53
CA GLY A 79 9.71 28.39 0.49
C GLY A 79 10.32 27.41 -0.50
N GLU A 80 11.06 27.86 -1.52
CA GLU A 80 11.70 26.95 -2.48
C GLU A 80 13.17 26.71 -2.13
N GLY A 81 13.41 25.90 -1.09
CA GLY A 81 14.74 25.37 -0.78
C GLY A 81 15.03 24.08 -1.58
N TYR A 82 16.26 23.92 -2.07
CA TYR A 82 16.70 22.65 -2.62
C TYR A 82 17.05 21.70 -1.49
N TYR A 83 16.33 20.57 -1.39
CA TYR A 83 16.63 19.54 -0.41
C TYR A 83 17.74 18.60 -0.94
N PHE A 84 18.62 18.17 -0.05
CA PHE A 84 19.57 17.09 -0.36
C PHE A 84 18.78 15.78 -0.56
N LYS A 85 19.18 14.96 -1.55
CA LYS A 85 18.38 13.83 -1.98
C LYS A 85 18.33 12.68 -0.97
N ASP A 86 19.48 12.20 -0.54
CA ASP A 86 19.58 10.98 0.29
C ASP A 86 20.40 11.21 1.56
N VAL A 87 21.39 12.11 1.49
CA VAL A 87 22.26 12.47 2.62
C VAL A 87 22.44 13.97 2.63
N CYS A 88 22.29 14.60 3.79
CA CYS A 88 22.52 16.02 3.94
C CYS A 88 24.01 16.37 3.73
N GLY A 89 24.29 17.21 2.73
CA GLY A 89 25.66 17.65 2.43
C GLY A 89 26.25 18.59 3.50
N LYS A 90 25.44 19.07 4.46
CA LYS A 90 25.88 19.93 5.56
C LYS A 90 26.27 19.11 6.80
N CYS A 91 25.40 18.21 7.27
CA CYS A 91 25.56 17.50 8.54
C CYS A 91 25.65 15.97 8.41
N GLY A 92 25.51 15.41 7.20
CA GLY A 92 25.58 13.98 6.96
C GLY A 92 24.32 13.20 7.37
N ALA A 93 23.24 13.86 7.82
CA ALA A 93 21.97 13.19 8.12
C ALA A 93 21.44 12.43 6.90
N ARG A 94 20.85 11.27 7.14
CA ARG A 94 20.23 10.44 6.11
C ARG A 94 18.74 10.77 5.97
N ARG A 95 18.28 11.05 4.74
CA ARG A 95 16.86 11.23 4.47
C ARG A 95 16.12 9.91 4.53
N ILE A 96 15.09 9.84 5.36
CA ILE A 96 14.16 8.70 5.45
C ILE A 96 12.82 9.17 4.92
N ASP A 97 12.32 8.48 3.88
CA ASP A 97 11.02 8.78 3.30
C ASP A 97 10.13 7.54 3.39
N ALA A 98 9.12 7.60 4.26
CA ALA A 98 8.14 6.55 4.45
C ALA A 98 7.00 6.60 3.42
N GLN A 99 6.95 7.65 2.59
CA GLN A 99 5.90 7.85 1.60
C GLN A 99 5.82 6.69 0.62
N VAL A 100 4.60 6.24 0.35
CA VAL A 100 4.26 5.31 -0.74
C VAL A 100 4.14 6.09 -2.05
N GLY A 101 4.54 5.49 -3.17
CA GLY A 101 4.47 6.08 -4.52
C GLY A 101 5.78 6.67 -5.04
N LEU A 102 6.86 6.62 -4.25
CA LEU A 102 8.20 7.09 -4.65
C LEU A 102 9.19 5.96 -4.96
N GLU A 103 8.74 4.72 -4.97
CA GLU A 103 9.55 3.53 -5.22
C GLU A 103 10.24 3.62 -6.59
N GLU A 104 11.42 3.00 -6.71
CA GLU A 104 12.22 3.04 -7.94
C GLU A 104 11.58 2.31 -9.11
N THR A 105 10.81 1.25 -8.82
CA THR A 105 10.15 0.41 -9.83
C THR A 105 8.67 0.22 -9.55
N PRO A 106 7.84 -0.02 -10.58
CA PRO A 106 6.44 -0.39 -10.41
C PRO A 106 6.28 -1.65 -9.54
N GLY A 107 7.16 -2.64 -9.69
CA GLY A 107 7.17 -3.86 -8.88
C GLY A 107 7.39 -3.58 -7.39
N ALA A 108 8.32 -2.69 -7.05
CA ALA A 108 8.58 -2.28 -5.67
C ALA A 108 7.38 -1.55 -5.07
N TYR A 109 6.73 -0.67 -5.84
CA TYR A 109 5.50 0.00 -5.43
C TYR A 109 4.36 -0.99 -5.15
N VAL A 110 4.14 -1.95 -6.06
CA VAL A 110 3.12 -3.00 -5.85
C VAL A 110 3.43 -3.81 -4.59
N ALA A 111 4.69 -4.19 -4.36
CA ALA A 111 5.09 -4.92 -3.16
C ALA A 111 4.82 -4.11 -1.88
N LYS A 112 5.12 -2.80 -1.88
CA LYS A 112 4.82 -1.89 -0.76
C LYS A 112 3.33 -1.80 -0.48
N LEU A 113 2.48 -1.68 -1.50
CA LEU A 113 1.02 -1.70 -1.35
C LEU A 113 0.51 -3.04 -0.83
N VAL A 114 1.08 -4.15 -1.28
CA VAL A 114 0.73 -5.48 -0.76
C VAL A 114 1.01 -5.55 0.74
N ASP A 115 2.13 -5.01 1.23
CA ASP A 115 2.43 -4.98 2.67
C ASP A 115 1.41 -4.13 3.45
N VAL A 116 0.99 -2.97 2.92
CA VAL A 116 -0.07 -2.16 3.52
C VAL A 116 -1.39 -2.93 3.59
N PHE A 117 -1.83 -3.50 2.48
CA PHE A 117 -3.14 -4.17 2.42
C PHE A 117 -3.18 -5.53 3.11
N ARG A 118 -2.03 -6.13 3.45
CA ARG A 118 -1.95 -7.25 4.40
C ARG A 118 -2.38 -6.83 5.79
N GLU A 119 -1.90 -5.68 6.27
CA GLU A 119 -2.35 -5.15 7.57
C GLU A 119 -3.84 -4.78 7.54
N VAL A 120 -4.33 -4.20 6.45
CA VAL A 120 -5.77 -3.99 6.25
C VAL A 120 -6.54 -5.31 6.36
N ARG A 121 -6.07 -6.38 5.69
CA ARG A 121 -6.71 -7.70 5.75
C ARG A 121 -6.76 -8.28 7.15
N ARG A 122 -5.71 -8.09 7.96
CA ARG A 122 -5.68 -8.47 9.37
C ARG A 122 -6.76 -7.75 10.18
N LEU A 123 -6.94 -6.44 9.92
CA LEU A 123 -7.92 -5.60 10.59
C LEU A 123 -9.35 -5.86 10.15
N LEU A 124 -9.57 -6.31 8.92
CA LEU A 124 -10.92 -6.63 8.44
C LEU A 124 -11.53 -7.79 9.21
N ARG A 125 -12.82 -7.68 9.50
CA ARG A 125 -13.67 -8.78 9.94
C ARG A 125 -13.66 -9.88 8.87
N ASP A 126 -14.08 -11.09 9.20
CA ASP A 126 -14.05 -12.21 8.26
C ASP A 126 -15.00 -12.00 7.07
N ASP A 127 -16.07 -11.25 7.26
CA ASP A 127 -17.00 -10.80 6.22
C ASP A 127 -16.68 -9.40 5.65
N GLY A 128 -15.50 -8.86 5.99
CA GLY A 128 -15.09 -7.50 5.63
C GLY A 128 -14.65 -7.34 4.19
N THR A 129 -14.70 -6.09 3.69
CA THR A 129 -14.38 -5.72 2.30
C THR A 129 -13.34 -4.61 2.22
N LEU A 130 -12.62 -4.60 1.10
CA LEU A 130 -11.70 -3.53 0.69
C LEU A 130 -12.18 -2.97 -0.65
N TRP A 131 -12.41 -1.65 -0.69
CA TRP A 131 -12.69 -0.88 -1.90
C TRP A 131 -11.49 -0.01 -2.21
N LEU A 132 -10.77 -0.35 -3.26
CA LEU A 132 -9.48 0.21 -3.59
C LEU A 132 -9.54 1.00 -4.89
N ASN A 133 -9.47 2.34 -4.80
CA ASN A 133 -9.38 3.21 -5.96
C ASN A 133 -7.92 3.36 -6.40
N LEU A 134 -7.65 3.13 -7.69
CA LEU A 134 -6.34 3.23 -8.30
C LEU A 134 -6.42 3.83 -9.70
N GLY A 135 -5.58 4.85 -9.92
CA GLY A 135 -5.27 5.36 -11.24
C GLY A 135 -4.05 4.66 -11.84
N ASP A 136 -4.01 4.60 -13.16
CA ASP A 136 -2.87 4.08 -13.89
C ASP A 136 -2.11 5.21 -14.57
N SER A 137 -0.85 5.01 -14.85
CA SER A 137 0.02 5.99 -15.49
C SER A 137 0.85 5.38 -16.60
N TYR A 138 1.51 6.25 -17.37
CA TYR A 138 2.42 5.83 -18.43
C TYR A 138 3.85 5.90 -17.95
N PHE A 139 4.64 4.91 -18.35
CA PHE A 139 6.04 4.86 -17.96
C PHE A 139 6.83 5.99 -18.60
N SER A 140 7.51 6.78 -17.75
CA SER A 140 8.49 7.78 -18.17
C SER A 140 9.81 7.51 -17.46
N PRO A 141 10.93 7.34 -18.18
CA PRO A 141 12.22 7.08 -17.56
C PRO A 141 12.78 8.28 -16.76
N THR A 142 12.09 9.42 -16.81
CA THR A 142 12.46 10.63 -16.08
C THR A 142 11.29 11.13 -15.25
N LYS A 143 11.47 11.19 -13.93
CA LYS A 143 10.50 11.81 -13.02
C LYS A 143 10.41 13.32 -13.28
N GLY A 144 9.23 13.83 -13.51
CA GLY A 144 8.90 15.24 -13.21
C GLY A 144 8.79 16.22 -14.38
N ASP A 145 8.98 15.84 -15.64
CA ASP A 145 8.69 16.76 -16.76
C ASP A 145 8.27 15.99 -18.01
N ASN A 146 6.96 15.92 -18.27
CA ASN A 146 6.39 15.30 -19.47
C ASN A 146 6.41 16.25 -20.69
N ARG A 147 7.03 17.43 -20.56
CA ARG A 147 7.11 18.37 -21.66
C ARG A 147 8.15 17.92 -22.67
N THR A 148 7.79 18.00 -23.96
CA THR A 148 8.76 17.80 -25.04
C THR A 148 9.82 18.91 -25.00
N PRO A 149 11.01 18.71 -25.61
CA PRO A 149 12.00 19.77 -25.73
C PRO A 149 11.42 21.07 -26.31
N GLU A 150 10.52 20.99 -27.27
CA GLU A 150 9.84 22.13 -27.87
C GLU A 150 8.88 22.84 -26.90
N GLN A 151 8.19 22.08 -26.03
CA GLN A 151 7.31 22.63 -24.98
C GLN A 151 8.12 23.31 -23.86
N LEU A 152 9.28 22.78 -23.52
CA LEU A 152 10.22 23.41 -22.56
C LEU A 152 10.75 24.74 -23.09
N TRP A 153 11.03 24.84 -24.37
CA TRP A 153 11.45 26.07 -25.01
C TRP A 153 10.35 27.16 -25.03
N ARG A 154 9.10 26.77 -25.28
CA ARG A 154 7.96 27.71 -25.30
C ARG A 154 7.63 28.33 -23.95
N THR A 155 8.01 27.70 -22.86
CA THR A 155 7.78 28.18 -21.49
C THR A 155 8.99 28.88 -20.87
N SER A 156 10.16 28.84 -21.52
CA SER A 156 11.30 29.64 -21.07
C SER A 156 11.10 31.09 -21.47
N SER A 157 11.28 32.02 -20.53
CA SER A 157 11.11 33.48 -20.70
C SER A 157 12.09 34.14 -21.73
N LEU A 158 12.78 33.33 -22.52
CA LEU A 158 13.73 33.76 -23.56
C LEU A 158 13.08 33.95 -24.95
N THR A 159 11.77 33.74 -25.11
CA THR A 159 11.08 33.82 -26.41
C THR A 159 10.36 35.14 -26.65
N THR A 160 10.69 36.23 -25.95
CA THR A 160 10.06 37.54 -26.19
C THR A 160 10.68 38.35 -27.34
N SER A 161 11.62 37.82 -28.08
CA SER A 161 12.13 38.44 -29.31
C SER A 161 12.35 37.39 -30.38
N GLY A 162 11.57 37.47 -31.47
CA GLY A 162 11.46 36.62 -32.65
C GLY A 162 12.73 36.01 -33.26
N GLY A 163 13.58 35.39 -32.46
CA GLY A 163 14.80 34.73 -32.86
C GLY A 163 14.56 33.27 -33.29
N LYS A 164 15.11 32.89 -34.45
CA LYS A 164 15.16 31.53 -34.94
C LYS A 164 15.84 30.61 -33.90
N MET A 165 15.32 29.41 -33.70
CA MET A 165 15.95 28.37 -32.88
C MET A 165 17.43 28.19 -33.23
N PRO A 166 18.36 28.20 -32.26
CA PRO A 166 19.72 27.78 -32.51
C PRO A 166 19.74 26.30 -32.86
N LYS A 167 20.41 25.90 -33.96
CA LYS A 167 20.69 24.50 -34.27
C LYS A 167 21.55 23.93 -33.13
N MET A 168 20.99 23.01 -32.37
CA MET A 168 21.78 22.25 -31.38
C MET A 168 22.64 21.22 -32.12
N GLU A 169 23.94 21.45 -32.16
CA GLU A 169 24.91 20.56 -32.82
C GLU A 169 25.24 19.30 -32.02
N ASN A 170 24.78 19.16 -30.77
CA ASN A 170 25.13 18.03 -29.94
C ASN A 170 24.01 17.55 -28.99
N PRO A 171 23.37 16.39 -29.24
CA PRO A 171 22.39 15.79 -28.32
C PRO A 171 22.95 15.43 -26.93
N ALA A 172 24.28 15.31 -26.79
CA ALA A 172 24.91 14.99 -25.52
C ALA A 172 24.86 16.14 -24.51
N SER A 173 24.76 17.40 -24.94
CA SER A 173 24.64 18.56 -24.04
C SER A 173 23.25 18.65 -23.39
N TYR A 174 22.20 18.16 -24.07
CA TYR A 174 20.86 18.07 -23.51
C TYR A 174 20.77 17.07 -22.36
N ASN A 175 21.47 15.94 -22.48
CA ASN A 175 21.52 14.91 -21.44
C ASN A 175 22.26 15.37 -20.16
N SER A 176 23.11 16.39 -20.23
CA SER A 176 23.83 16.90 -19.05
C SER A 176 22.95 17.80 -18.17
N ALA A 177 22.02 18.55 -18.75
CA ALA A 177 21.06 19.37 -18.01
C ALA A 177 20.01 18.54 -17.25
N MET A 178 19.85 17.27 -17.63
CA MET A 178 18.92 16.30 -17.03
C MET A 178 19.54 15.48 -15.90
N ARG A 179 20.81 15.68 -15.53
CA ARG A 179 21.56 14.88 -14.54
C ARG A 179 21.03 14.97 -13.10
N GLY A 180 20.03 15.78 -12.83
CA GLY A 180 19.37 15.85 -11.50
C GLY A 180 18.08 15.04 -11.37
N LYS A 181 17.60 14.37 -12.42
CA LYS A 181 16.34 13.65 -12.41
C LYS A 181 16.55 12.17 -12.07
N VAL A 182 15.77 11.67 -11.13
CA VAL A 182 15.77 10.23 -10.80
C VAL A 182 15.34 9.45 -12.03
N ARG A 183 16.19 8.55 -12.50
CA ARG A 183 15.80 7.58 -13.52
C ARG A 183 15.04 6.46 -12.83
N LEU A 184 13.80 6.23 -13.24
CA LEU A 184 13.04 5.07 -12.80
C LEU A 184 13.50 3.85 -13.61
N SER A 185 13.69 2.73 -12.93
CA SER A 185 13.81 1.43 -13.59
C SER A 185 12.42 0.95 -13.99
N GLY A 186 12.27 0.55 -15.24
CA GLY A 186 10.96 0.18 -15.78
C GLY A 186 10.63 -1.31 -15.70
N ASP A 187 11.46 -2.15 -15.09
CA ASP A 187 11.26 -3.61 -15.06
C ASP A 187 10.90 -4.17 -16.46
N GLY A 188 11.61 -3.71 -17.50
CA GLY A 188 11.36 -4.06 -18.90
C GLY A 188 10.34 -3.16 -19.63
N LEU A 189 9.70 -2.21 -18.96
CA LEU A 189 8.80 -1.23 -19.59
C LEU A 189 9.57 -0.26 -20.50
N LYS A 190 8.94 0.09 -21.61
CA LYS A 190 9.46 1.08 -22.56
C LYS A 190 8.85 2.46 -22.28
N PRO A 191 9.51 3.56 -22.64
CA PRO A 191 8.90 4.88 -22.58
C PRO A 191 7.54 4.90 -23.27
N LYS A 192 6.53 5.49 -22.63
CA LYS A 192 5.13 5.57 -23.03
C LYS A 192 4.29 4.28 -22.89
N ASP A 193 4.85 3.18 -22.39
CA ASP A 193 4.02 2.02 -22.05
C ASP A 193 3.04 2.39 -20.94
N LEU A 194 1.80 1.92 -21.06
CA LEU A 194 0.86 1.92 -19.93
C LEU A 194 1.34 0.91 -18.89
N ILE A 195 1.55 1.35 -17.65
CA ILE A 195 2.20 0.51 -16.63
C ILE A 195 1.29 -0.64 -16.19
N GLY A 196 -0.02 -0.40 -16.06
CA GLY A 196 -0.98 -1.40 -15.61
C GLY A 196 -1.06 -1.54 -14.08
N ILE A 197 -0.64 -0.54 -13.32
CA ILE A 197 -0.60 -0.54 -11.86
C ILE A 197 -1.87 -1.07 -11.20
N PRO A 198 -3.09 -0.61 -11.58
CA PRO A 198 -4.31 -1.06 -10.92
C PRO A 198 -4.46 -2.58 -10.94
N TRP A 199 -4.26 -3.20 -12.09
CA TRP A 199 -4.38 -4.64 -12.25
C TRP A 199 -3.22 -5.42 -11.64
N MET A 200 -2.00 -4.87 -11.69
CA MET A 200 -0.84 -5.46 -10.99
C MET A 200 -1.12 -5.58 -9.49
N VAL A 201 -1.64 -4.51 -8.86
CA VAL A 201 -1.99 -4.50 -7.43
C VAL A 201 -3.13 -5.47 -7.15
N ALA A 202 -4.22 -5.44 -7.93
CA ALA A 202 -5.38 -6.32 -7.73
C ALA A 202 -4.99 -7.81 -7.82
N PHE A 203 -4.14 -8.19 -8.79
CA PHE A 203 -3.67 -9.56 -8.94
C PHE A 203 -2.67 -9.94 -7.85
N ALA A 204 -1.79 -9.04 -7.40
CA ALA A 204 -0.88 -9.30 -6.30
C ALA A 204 -1.63 -9.51 -4.98
N LEU A 205 -2.67 -8.70 -4.69
CA LEU A 205 -3.49 -8.84 -3.49
C LEU A 205 -4.33 -10.13 -3.48
N ARG A 206 -4.71 -10.65 -4.64
CA ARG A 206 -5.43 -11.92 -4.78
C ARG A 206 -4.54 -13.14 -4.48
N GLN A 207 -3.24 -13.02 -4.70
CA GLN A 207 -2.32 -14.13 -4.49
C GLN A 207 -2.14 -14.42 -2.99
N PRO A 208 -2.01 -15.69 -2.61
CA PRO A 208 -1.51 -16.05 -1.29
C PRO A 208 -0.17 -15.37 -1.04
N TYR A 209 0.08 -14.98 0.18
CA TYR A 209 1.33 -14.32 0.51
C TYR A 209 2.06 -15.00 1.65
N TYR A 210 3.37 -14.93 1.57
CA TYR A 210 4.24 -15.52 2.54
C TYR A 210 4.43 -14.62 3.76
N THR A 211 4.23 -15.18 4.98
CA THR A 211 4.28 -14.44 6.24
C THR A 211 5.66 -14.46 6.92
N GLY A 212 6.56 -15.34 6.45
CA GLY A 212 7.91 -15.46 7.02
C GLY A 212 8.82 -14.25 6.76
N SER A 213 9.97 -14.27 7.40
CA SER A 213 10.99 -13.21 7.31
C SER A 213 11.80 -13.26 6.01
N ILE A 214 12.02 -14.47 5.44
CA ILE A 214 12.77 -14.66 4.19
C ILE A 214 11.81 -14.42 3.01
N LYS A 215 11.80 -13.20 2.50
CA LYS A 215 10.79 -12.74 1.52
C LYS A 215 10.88 -13.44 0.16
N LYS A 216 12.09 -13.66 -0.36
CA LYS A 216 12.28 -14.28 -1.67
C LYS A 216 12.18 -15.80 -1.59
N GLU A 217 11.32 -16.39 -2.41
CA GLU A 217 11.21 -17.85 -2.49
C GLU A 217 12.52 -18.51 -2.91
N THR A 218 13.23 -17.92 -3.86
CA THR A 218 14.55 -18.38 -4.29
C THR A 218 15.55 -18.46 -3.16
N ASP A 219 15.52 -17.51 -2.22
CA ASP A 219 16.39 -17.52 -1.04
C ASP A 219 15.98 -18.64 -0.05
N ARG A 220 14.68 -18.92 0.11
CA ARG A 220 14.20 -20.06 0.91
C ARG A 220 14.63 -21.39 0.31
N ILE A 221 14.47 -21.56 -1.00
CA ILE A 221 14.92 -22.76 -1.72
C ILE A 221 16.42 -22.95 -1.57
N TRP A 222 17.19 -21.88 -1.79
CA TRP A 222 18.66 -21.94 -1.69
C TRP A 222 19.11 -22.28 -0.26
N LEU A 223 18.53 -21.66 0.76
CA LEU A 223 18.86 -21.96 2.16
C LEU A 223 18.46 -23.38 2.55
N ALA A 224 17.29 -23.86 2.11
CA ALA A 224 16.86 -25.25 2.32
C ALA A 224 17.85 -26.25 1.72
N ALA A 225 18.31 -26.02 0.49
CA ALA A 225 19.33 -26.86 -0.15
C ALA A 225 20.66 -26.86 0.63
N MET A 226 21.09 -25.70 1.13
CA MET A 226 22.27 -25.60 1.98
C MET A 226 22.11 -26.36 3.30
N ILE A 227 20.95 -26.30 3.94
CA ILE A 227 20.67 -27.06 5.17
C ILE A 227 20.62 -28.56 4.88
N ASP A 228 20.02 -28.97 3.76
CA ASP A 228 20.00 -30.39 3.36
C ASP A 228 21.40 -30.95 3.07
N ALA A 229 22.25 -30.17 2.41
CA ALA A 229 23.61 -30.58 2.07
C ALA A 229 24.58 -30.51 3.26
N GLU A 230 24.71 -29.34 3.87
CA GLU A 230 25.78 -28.98 4.78
C GLU A 230 25.26 -28.69 6.23
N GLY A 231 23.95 -28.68 6.42
CA GLY A 231 23.34 -28.35 7.69
C GLY A 231 23.09 -29.55 8.60
N CYS A 232 22.84 -29.29 9.85
CA CYS A 232 22.41 -30.25 10.85
C CYS A 232 21.27 -29.67 11.69
N PHE A 233 20.21 -30.44 11.85
CA PHE A 233 19.16 -30.15 12.85
C PHE A 233 19.51 -30.87 14.14
N PHE A 234 19.43 -30.18 15.26
CA PHE A 234 19.68 -30.78 16.56
C PHE A 234 18.77 -30.21 17.66
N VAL A 235 18.59 -30.97 18.72
CA VAL A 235 17.97 -30.50 19.95
C VAL A 235 18.99 -30.72 21.07
N HIS A 236 19.32 -29.69 21.81
CA HIS A 236 20.16 -29.81 22.97
C HIS A 236 19.33 -29.86 24.25
N ARG A 237 19.80 -30.67 25.23
CA ARG A 237 19.19 -30.80 26.54
C ARG A 237 20.07 -30.08 27.55
N ARG A 238 19.48 -29.25 28.40
CA ARG A 238 20.12 -28.67 29.58
C ARG A 238 19.49 -29.29 30.80
N LEU A 239 20.28 -30.01 31.57
CA LEU A 239 19.83 -30.70 32.77
C LEU A 239 19.35 -29.72 33.83
N ALA A 240 18.39 -30.14 34.64
CA ALA A 240 18.00 -29.45 35.84
C ALA A 240 19.21 -29.22 36.74
N ASN A 241 19.31 -28.02 37.33
CA ASN A 241 20.38 -27.65 38.24
C ASN A 241 19.80 -26.85 39.40
N SER A 242 19.80 -27.47 40.59
CA SER A 242 19.29 -26.87 41.84
C SER A 242 20.03 -25.59 42.25
N GLU A 243 21.32 -25.47 41.93
CA GLU A 243 22.12 -24.28 42.27
C GLU A 243 21.79 -23.06 41.38
N LYS A 244 21.18 -23.29 40.21
CA LYS A 244 20.78 -22.22 39.25
C LYS A 244 19.27 -22.04 39.14
N TYR A 245 18.50 -22.46 40.13
CA TYR A 245 17.02 -22.34 40.17
C TYR A 245 16.25 -23.01 39.01
N ARG A 246 16.87 -23.94 38.27
CA ARG A 246 16.18 -24.73 37.27
C ARG A 246 15.63 -26.01 37.86
N ARG A 247 14.30 -26.09 37.99
CA ARG A 247 13.60 -27.29 38.53
C ARG A 247 13.47 -28.43 37.54
N ASN A 248 13.46 -28.14 36.25
CA ASN A 248 13.25 -29.12 35.19
C ASN A 248 14.29 -28.98 34.07
N ASP A 249 14.50 -30.08 33.35
CA ASP A 249 15.31 -30.06 32.13
C ASP A 249 14.68 -29.11 31.09
N THR A 250 15.54 -28.40 30.37
CA THR A 250 15.13 -27.55 29.25
C THR A 250 15.77 -28.00 27.96
N TYR A 251 15.06 -27.83 26.89
CA TYR A 251 15.44 -28.28 25.57
C TYR A 251 15.47 -27.10 24.61
N GLY A 252 16.45 -27.05 23.71
CA GLY A 252 16.56 -25.98 22.72
C GLY A 252 16.76 -26.56 21.32
N ALA A 253 15.89 -26.18 20.41
CA ALA A 253 16.06 -26.48 19.00
C ALA A 253 17.28 -25.75 18.44
N GLY A 254 17.98 -26.37 17.48
CA GLY A 254 19.11 -25.75 16.79
C GLY A 254 19.23 -26.18 15.34
N ILE A 255 19.74 -25.27 14.54
CA ILE A 255 20.20 -25.53 13.16
C ILE A 255 21.65 -25.06 13.10
N GLU A 256 22.54 -25.88 12.55
CA GLU A 256 23.91 -25.50 12.26
C GLU A 256 24.18 -25.74 10.77
N ILE A 257 24.81 -24.78 10.10
CA ILE A 257 25.34 -24.92 8.75
C ILE A 257 26.83 -24.73 8.84
N ALA A 258 27.61 -25.68 8.34
CA ALA A 258 29.08 -25.66 8.44
C ALA A 258 29.70 -25.77 7.04
N ASN A 259 30.58 -24.82 6.70
CA ASN A 259 31.25 -24.82 5.40
C ASN A 259 32.67 -24.22 5.54
N THR A 260 33.61 -24.62 4.66
CA THR A 260 34.93 -24.04 4.59
C THR A 260 35.00 -22.73 3.84
N SER A 261 33.93 -22.35 3.12
CA SER A 261 33.78 -21.08 2.45
C SER A 261 33.01 -20.08 3.34
N LEU A 262 33.73 -19.06 3.82
CA LEU A 262 33.10 -17.98 4.59
C LEU A 262 31.98 -17.30 3.78
N ARG A 263 32.18 -17.09 2.48
CA ARG A 263 31.19 -16.44 1.59
C ARG A 263 29.82 -17.17 1.55
N ILE A 264 29.85 -18.52 1.60
CA ILE A 264 28.62 -19.32 1.67
C ILE A 264 27.90 -19.07 3.01
N ILE A 265 28.63 -19.07 4.10
CA ILE A 265 28.10 -18.84 5.45
C ILE A 265 27.54 -17.42 5.60
N GLU A 266 28.25 -16.42 5.09
CA GLU A 266 27.78 -15.02 5.05
C GLU A 266 26.50 -14.90 4.22
N ARG A 267 26.42 -15.58 3.07
CA ARG A 267 25.21 -15.59 2.25
C ARG A 267 24.03 -16.24 2.98
N CYS A 268 24.24 -17.33 3.73
CA CYS A 268 23.20 -17.90 4.58
C CYS A 268 22.71 -16.89 5.62
N GLN A 269 23.62 -16.15 6.25
CA GLN A 269 23.29 -15.15 7.26
C GLN A 269 22.57 -13.92 6.67
N GLU A 270 22.99 -13.46 5.49
CA GLU A 270 22.30 -12.40 4.76
C GLU A 270 20.84 -12.75 4.44
N ILE A 271 20.59 -13.96 3.95
CA ILE A 271 19.25 -14.45 3.61
C ILE A 271 18.30 -14.35 4.82
N VAL A 272 18.80 -14.66 5.99
CA VAL A 272 18.00 -14.61 7.22
C VAL A 272 18.05 -13.24 7.92
N GLY A 273 18.53 -12.20 7.25
CA GLY A 273 18.58 -10.84 7.78
C GLY A 273 19.58 -10.62 8.90
N GLY A 274 20.76 -11.26 8.80
CA GLY A 274 21.84 -11.13 9.78
C GLY A 274 21.67 -11.95 11.06
N ARG A 275 20.61 -12.77 11.16
CA ARG A 275 20.37 -13.66 12.31
C ARG A 275 21.38 -14.78 12.39
N GLY A 276 21.50 -15.42 13.58
CA GLY A 276 22.43 -16.49 13.86
C GLY A 276 23.82 -16.01 14.24
N SER A 277 24.62 -16.92 14.80
CA SER A 277 25.99 -16.65 15.22
C SER A 277 26.98 -17.43 14.39
N ILE A 278 28.00 -16.74 13.85
CA ILE A 278 29.10 -17.37 13.13
C ILE A 278 30.24 -17.67 14.11
N SER A 279 30.75 -18.89 14.07
CA SER A 279 31.93 -19.33 14.81
C SER A 279 32.91 -20.05 13.88
N THR A 280 34.19 -20.08 14.24
CA THR A 280 35.25 -20.74 13.49
C THR A 280 35.89 -21.84 14.29
N SER A 281 36.38 -22.88 13.60
CA SER A 281 37.25 -23.90 14.18
C SER A 281 38.25 -24.37 13.13
N GLU A 282 39.48 -24.71 13.55
CA GLU A 282 40.45 -25.33 12.68
C GLU A 282 40.20 -26.84 12.61
N ARG A 283 40.24 -27.45 11.41
CA ARG A 283 40.20 -28.90 11.25
C ARG A 283 41.60 -29.45 11.44
N GLY A 284 41.79 -30.24 12.49
CA GLY A 284 43.07 -30.86 12.88
C GLY A 284 43.58 -31.98 11.98
N ASN A 285 43.20 -32.06 10.68
CA ASN A 285 43.54 -33.17 9.78
C ASN A 285 44.72 -32.84 8.87
N GLY A 286 45.72 -32.05 9.31
CA GLY A 286 46.90 -31.73 8.53
C GLY A 286 46.69 -30.85 7.30
N ARG A 287 45.49 -30.50 6.96
CA ARG A 287 45.10 -29.45 6.02
C ARG A 287 44.56 -28.29 6.82
N ASN A 288 45.29 -27.20 6.99
CA ASN A 288 44.89 -25.98 7.69
C ASN A 288 43.70 -25.30 7.00
N GLN A 289 42.50 -25.91 7.08
CA GLN A 289 41.25 -25.32 6.57
C GLN A 289 40.39 -24.87 7.72
N THR A 290 40.08 -23.57 7.75
CA THR A 290 39.11 -23.01 8.70
C THR A 290 37.72 -23.49 8.34
N LEU A 291 36.99 -24.03 9.32
CA LEU A 291 35.58 -24.37 9.20
C LEU A 291 34.77 -23.28 9.84
N TYR A 292 33.88 -22.67 9.08
CA TYR A 292 32.94 -21.68 9.54
C TYR A 292 31.60 -22.35 9.86
N ARG A 293 30.96 -21.97 11.00
CA ARG A 293 29.68 -22.52 11.41
C ARG A 293 28.71 -21.38 11.71
N LEU A 294 27.55 -21.42 11.06
CA LEU A 294 26.42 -20.54 11.37
C LEU A 294 25.39 -21.33 12.17
N ARG A 295 25.06 -20.84 13.36
CA ARG A 295 24.12 -21.46 14.29
C ARG A 295 22.91 -20.59 14.53
N PHE A 296 21.75 -21.24 14.48
CA PHE A 296 20.48 -20.69 14.92
C PHE A 296 19.98 -21.50 16.11
N MET A 297 19.40 -20.83 17.11
CA MET A 297 19.04 -21.48 18.37
C MET A 297 17.61 -21.15 18.79
N SER A 298 16.95 -22.09 19.47
CA SER A 298 15.65 -21.93 20.12
C SER A 298 14.54 -21.41 19.20
N ALA A 299 13.96 -20.25 19.47
CA ALA A 299 12.87 -19.68 18.67
C ALA A 299 13.32 -19.38 17.23
N GLU A 300 14.51 -18.81 17.08
CA GLU A 300 15.09 -18.48 15.77
C GLU A 300 15.26 -19.72 14.90
N ALA A 301 15.76 -20.83 15.47
CA ALA A 301 15.87 -22.09 14.73
C ALA A 301 14.53 -22.64 14.29
N ARG A 302 13.50 -22.54 15.15
CA ARG A 302 12.13 -22.97 14.79
C ARG A 302 11.52 -22.12 13.69
N ASP A 303 11.71 -20.81 13.73
CA ASP A 303 11.19 -19.90 12.71
C ASP A 303 11.84 -20.16 11.36
N ILE A 304 13.18 -20.30 11.32
CA ILE A 304 13.90 -20.63 10.08
C ILE A 304 13.49 -22.02 9.58
N ALA A 305 13.35 -23.02 10.45
CA ALA A 305 12.91 -24.36 10.08
C ALA A 305 11.53 -24.32 9.38
N ARG A 306 10.57 -23.56 9.93
CA ARG A 306 9.24 -23.41 9.32
C ARG A 306 9.32 -22.74 7.94
N GLU A 307 10.18 -21.73 7.78
CA GLU A 307 10.36 -21.02 6.52
C GLU A 307 10.94 -21.88 5.41
N VAL A 308 11.87 -22.79 5.73
CA VAL A 308 12.53 -23.66 4.77
C VAL A 308 11.85 -25.03 4.61
N TYR A 309 10.97 -25.42 5.54
CA TYR A 309 10.32 -26.74 5.59
C TYR A 309 9.72 -27.19 4.26
N PRO A 310 8.99 -26.36 3.48
CA PRO A 310 8.40 -26.78 2.21
C PRO A 310 9.43 -27.27 1.19
N TYR A 311 10.67 -26.83 1.31
CA TYR A 311 11.76 -27.06 0.36
C TYR A 311 12.81 -28.07 0.85
N ILE A 312 12.77 -28.47 2.14
CA ILE A 312 13.65 -29.51 2.71
C ILE A 312 13.21 -30.87 2.20
N VAL A 313 14.16 -31.64 1.65
CA VAL A 313 13.92 -32.98 1.08
C VAL A 313 14.59 -34.05 1.94
N GLY A 314 15.91 -34.01 2.06
CA GLY A 314 16.68 -35.06 2.71
C GLY A 314 16.52 -35.12 4.23
N LYS A 315 16.41 -33.95 4.88
CA LYS A 315 16.29 -33.81 6.34
C LYS A 315 14.89 -33.39 6.78
N ARG A 316 13.87 -33.78 6.02
CA ARG A 316 12.47 -33.31 6.24
C ARG A 316 11.92 -33.69 7.61
N GLN A 317 12.20 -34.91 8.08
CA GLN A 317 11.73 -35.36 9.41
C GLN A 317 12.41 -34.56 10.54
N GLN A 318 13.72 -34.36 10.48
CA GLN A 318 14.44 -33.54 11.46
C GLN A 318 13.90 -32.12 11.48
N CYS A 319 13.69 -31.50 10.29
CA CYS A 319 13.12 -30.18 10.16
C CYS A 319 11.72 -30.09 10.81
N ARG A 320 10.86 -31.08 10.58
CA ARG A 320 9.53 -31.18 11.17
C ARG A 320 9.55 -31.23 12.68
N ILE A 321 10.45 -32.00 13.26
CA ILE A 321 10.65 -32.08 14.71
C ILE A 321 11.08 -30.71 15.27
N ILE A 322 12.00 -30.02 14.62
CA ILE A 322 12.43 -28.67 15.05
C ILE A 322 11.27 -27.68 15.01
N CYS A 323 10.42 -27.74 13.96
CA CYS A 323 9.23 -26.88 13.85
C CYS A 323 8.23 -27.09 15.00
N ALA A 324 8.05 -28.34 15.44
CA ALA A 324 7.12 -28.73 16.50
C ALA A 324 7.72 -28.54 17.92
N GLY A 325 9.04 -28.41 18.04
CA GLY A 325 9.78 -28.45 19.31
C GLY A 325 9.35 -27.38 20.31
N GLN A 326 9.24 -27.78 21.56
CA GLN A 326 8.98 -26.93 22.72
C GLN A 326 10.24 -26.80 23.58
N SER A 327 10.24 -25.89 24.56
CA SER A 327 11.39 -25.67 25.44
C SER A 327 11.36 -26.58 26.68
N SER A 328 10.24 -27.21 27.02
CA SER A 328 10.05 -28.07 28.18
C SER A 328 8.87 -29.00 27.97
N GLY A 329 8.77 -30.01 28.84
CA GLY A 329 7.69 -30.98 28.86
C GLY A 329 7.91 -32.22 27.99
N PRO A 330 6.93 -33.12 27.92
CA PRO A 330 7.06 -34.41 27.23
C PRO A 330 7.38 -34.29 25.73
N LEU A 331 6.77 -33.33 25.04
CA LEU A 331 7.02 -33.13 23.60
C LEU A 331 8.45 -32.61 23.35
N ALA A 332 8.99 -31.80 24.25
CA ALA A 332 10.37 -31.32 24.16
C ALA A 332 11.37 -32.46 24.33
N GLN A 333 11.12 -33.36 25.28
CA GLN A 333 11.91 -34.57 25.50
C GLN A 333 11.82 -35.50 24.30
N ALA A 334 10.61 -35.79 23.79
CA ALA A 334 10.38 -36.62 22.61
C ALA A 334 11.10 -36.06 21.37
N SER A 335 11.08 -34.73 21.19
CA SER A 335 11.82 -34.06 20.10
C SER A 335 13.33 -34.28 20.20
N TRP A 336 13.91 -34.23 21.41
CA TRP A 336 15.34 -34.47 21.63
C TRP A 336 15.71 -35.93 21.33
N GLU A 337 14.94 -36.88 21.80
CA GLU A 337 15.16 -38.31 21.57
C GLU A 337 15.02 -38.66 20.07
N ALA A 338 13.96 -38.21 19.42
CA ALA A 338 13.69 -38.47 18.02
C ALA A 338 14.79 -37.89 17.10
N VAL A 339 15.24 -36.65 17.31
CA VAL A 339 16.33 -36.04 16.50
C VAL A 339 17.63 -36.80 16.70
N LYS A 340 17.93 -37.25 17.92
CA LYS A 340 19.12 -38.05 18.20
C LYS A 340 19.09 -39.40 17.45
N ILE A 341 17.95 -40.07 17.46
CA ILE A 341 17.74 -41.33 16.74
C ILE A 341 17.86 -41.13 15.25
N LEU A 342 17.20 -40.12 14.69
CA LEU A 342 17.27 -39.78 13.25
C LEU A 342 18.69 -39.50 12.77
N ASN A 343 19.44 -38.73 13.56
CA ASN A 343 20.82 -38.38 13.21
C ASN A 343 21.77 -39.58 13.29
N GLN A 344 21.44 -40.60 14.09
CA GLN A 344 22.23 -41.80 14.27
C GLN A 344 21.86 -42.94 13.32
N TYR A 345 20.54 -43.14 13.09
CA TYR A 345 20.00 -44.33 12.41
C TYR A 345 19.22 -43.99 11.14
N GLY A 346 18.94 -42.71 10.86
CA GLY A 346 18.20 -42.24 9.67
C GLY A 346 16.70 -42.40 9.71
N THR A 347 16.15 -43.10 10.74
CA THR A 347 14.69 -43.34 10.87
C THR A 347 14.22 -43.17 12.31
N THR A 348 12.95 -42.83 12.53
CA THR A 348 12.27 -42.80 13.82
C THR A 348 10.82 -43.18 13.64
N ASP A 349 10.24 -43.88 14.64
CA ASP A 349 8.83 -44.24 14.70
C ASP A 349 7.95 -43.12 15.29
N VAL A 350 8.57 -42.03 15.79
CA VAL A 350 7.83 -40.93 16.38
C VAL A 350 7.33 -40.00 15.28
N ASP A 351 6.02 -39.85 15.21
CA ASP A 351 5.38 -38.92 14.27
C ASP A 351 5.16 -37.54 14.92
N PHE A 352 5.50 -36.49 14.19
CA PHE A 352 5.32 -35.11 14.60
C PHE A 352 4.36 -34.41 13.64
N PRO A 353 3.55 -33.46 14.11
CA PRO A 353 2.61 -32.76 13.26
C PRO A 353 3.33 -31.99 12.14
N GLU A 354 2.71 -31.96 10.97
CA GLU A 354 3.18 -31.08 9.89
C GLU A 354 3.11 -29.61 10.35
N PRO A 355 4.16 -28.83 10.13
CA PRO A 355 4.11 -27.42 10.47
C PRO A 355 3.06 -26.70 9.62
N ALA A 356 2.31 -25.79 10.24
CA ALA A 356 1.36 -24.96 9.52
C ALA A 356 2.09 -24.16 8.40
N PRO A 357 1.52 -24.10 7.21
CA PRO A 357 2.09 -23.30 6.12
C PRO A 357 2.28 -21.84 6.55
N MET A 358 3.43 -21.27 6.25
CA MET A 358 3.69 -19.84 6.48
C MET A 358 3.14 -19.00 5.30
N VAL A 359 1.92 -19.32 4.91
CA VAL A 359 1.25 -18.67 3.79
C VAL A 359 -0.17 -18.31 4.24
N GLU A 360 -0.51 -17.05 4.13
CA GLU A 360 -1.88 -16.59 4.32
C GLU A 360 -2.59 -16.44 2.99
N PRO A 361 -3.90 -16.74 2.94
CA PRO A 361 -4.68 -16.54 1.73
C PRO A 361 -4.69 -15.06 1.34
N GLY A 362 -4.68 -14.77 0.04
CA GLY A 362 -4.93 -13.45 -0.50
C GLY A 362 -6.39 -13.03 -0.37
N TYR A 363 -6.70 -11.88 -0.90
CA TYR A 363 -8.09 -11.41 -1.03
C TYR A 363 -8.83 -12.16 -2.14
N TYR A 364 -10.15 -12.19 -2.04
CA TYR A 364 -11.02 -12.54 -3.17
C TYR A 364 -11.27 -11.26 -3.98
N LEU A 365 -10.79 -11.20 -5.21
CA LEU A 365 -11.11 -10.12 -6.15
C LEU A 365 -12.52 -10.36 -6.70
N ARG A 366 -13.48 -9.51 -6.29
CA ARG A 366 -14.91 -9.71 -6.56
C ARG A 366 -15.41 -8.94 -7.76
N SER A 367 -14.96 -7.70 -7.93
CA SER A 367 -15.38 -6.85 -9.04
C SER A 367 -14.35 -5.77 -9.30
N ASP A 368 -14.32 -5.31 -10.52
CA ASP A 368 -13.77 -4.03 -10.94
C ASP A 368 -14.92 -3.06 -11.22
N VAL A 369 -14.76 -1.85 -10.74
CA VAL A 369 -15.67 -0.74 -11.03
C VAL A 369 -14.88 0.33 -11.78
N ILE A 370 -15.45 0.80 -12.88
CA ILE A 370 -14.87 1.89 -13.66
C ILE A 370 -15.46 3.22 -13.18
N TRP A 371 -14.62 4.05 -12.58
CA TRP A 371 -14.97 5.46 -12.38
C TRP A 371 -14.78 6.23 -13.68
N SER A 372 -15.86 6.47 -14.39
CA SER A 372 -15.89 7.27 -15.62
C SER A 372 -15.97 8.76 -15.25
N LYS A 373 -14.97 9.54 -15.68
CA LYS A 373 -14.84 10.98 -15.40
C LYS A 373 -15.36 11.79 -16.60
N PRO A 374 -16.52 12.45 -16.50
CA PRO A 374 -17.03 13.27 -17.62
C PRO A 374 -16.17 14.52 -17.88
N ASN A 375 -15.39 14.95 -16.88
CA ASN A 375 -14.49 16.09 -16.95
C ASN A 375 -13.03 15.66 -16.63
N PRO A 376 -12.40 14.78 -17.45
CA PRO A 376 -11.02 14.38 -17.22
C PRO A 376 -10.08 15.55 -17.42
N MET A 377 -8.90 15.49 -16.79
CA MET A 377 -7.85 16.48 -17.02
C MET A 377 -7.41 16.40 -18.49
N PRO A 378 -7.34 17.53 -19.21
CA PRO A 378 -6.90 17.53 -20.61
C PRO A 378 -5.46 16.99 -20.72
N GLU A 379 -5.23 16.11 -21.68
CA GLU A 379 -3.90 15.64 -22.04
C GLU A 379 -3.49 16.22 -23.40
N SER A 380 -2.25 16.70 -23.51
CA SER A 380 -1.72 17.24 -24.77
C SER A 380 -1.20 16.17 -25.74
N VAL A 381 -1.35 14.89 -25.38
CA VAL A 381 -0.89 13.76 -26.22
C VAL A 381 -1.86 13.50 -27.37
N THR A 382 -1.31 13.17 -28.54
CA THR A 382 -2.07 12.94 -29.78
C THR A 382 -1.92 11.51 -30.32
N ASP A 383 -1.12 10.68 -29.66
CA ASP A 383 -0.80 9.31 -30.07
C ASP A 383 -1.61 8.23 -29.31
N ARG A 384 -2.55 8.64 -28.45
CA ARG A 384 -3.46 7.78 -27.72
C ARG A 384 -4.70 8.52 -27.24
N PRO A 385 -5.81 7.84 -26.90
CA PRO A 385 -6.97 8.47 -26.27
C PRO A 385 -6.60 9.09 -24.91
N THR A 386 -7.27 10.21 -24.58
CA THR A 386 -7.20 10.82 -23.25
C THR A 386 -7.78 9.87 -22.20
N LYS A 387 -7.06 9.66 -21.11
CA LYS A 387 -7.51 8.78 -20.03
C LYS A 387 -8.62 9.44 -19.21
N ALA A 388 -9.84 8.91 -19.33
CA ALA A 388 -11.04 9.45 -18.70
C ALA A 388 -11.61 8.54 -17.60
N HIS A 389 -10.83 7.59 -17.08
CA HIS A 389 -11.32 6.67 -16.04
C HIS A 389 -10.22 6.25 -15.06
N GLU A 390 -10.68 5.78 -13.91
CA GLU A 390 -9.89 5.05 -12.92
C GLU A 390 -10.62 3.77 -12.50
N TYR A 391 -9.95 2.90 -11.76
CA TYR A 391 -10.50 1.64 -11.29
C TYR A 391 -10.79 1.69 -9.79
N ILE A 392 -11.92 1.12 -9.37
CA ILE A 392 -12.18 0.77 -7.97
C ILE A 392 -12.35 -0.74 -7.90
N PHE A 393 -11.46 -1.42 -7.19
CA PHE A 393 -11.57 -2.86 -7.00
C PHE A 393 -12.31 -3.16 -5.72
N LEU A 394 -13.34 -4.02 -5.82
CA LEU A 394 -13.96 -4.66 -4.67
C LEU A 394 -13.22 -5.96 -4.38
N LEU A 395 -12.59 -6.01 -3.22
CA LEU A 395 -11.94 -7.21 -2.69
C LEU A 395 -12.58 -7.59 -1.36
N SER A 396 -12.67 -8.89 -1.06
CA SER A 396 -13.19 -9.38 0.22
C SER A 396 -12.18 -10.28 0.93
N LYS A 397 -12.25 -10.33 2.27
CA LYS A 397 -11.37 -11.15 3.08
C LYS A 397 -11.67 -12.65 2.91
N SER A 398 -12.95 -13.00 2.71
CA SER A 398 -13.42 -14.36 2.50
C SER A 398 -14.38 -14.45 1.32
N SER A 399 -14.77 -15.68 0.94
CA SER A 399 -15.76 -15.92 -0.12
C SER A 399 -17.17 -15.46 0.26
N SER A 400 -17.50 -15.47 1.58
CA SER A 400 -18.73 -14.93 2.13
C SER A 400 -18.43 -13.59 2.80
N TYR A 401 -19.05 -12.52 2.34
CA TYR A 401 -18.77 -11.17 2.81
C TYR A 401 -20.06 -10.35 2.86
N TYR A 402 -20.02 -9.30 3.69
CA TYR A 402 -21.14 -8.37 3.79
C TYR A 402 -21.22 -7.48 2.55
N TYR A 403 -22.39 -7.44 1.93
CA TYR A 403 -22.69 -6.56 0.80
C TYR A 403 -24.17 -6.20 0.77
N ASP A 404 -24.48 -4.94 1.02
CA ASP A 404 -25.85 -4.40 0.97
C ASP A 404 -26.14 -3.87 -0.44
N ALA A 405 -26.68 -4.74 -1.27
CA ALA A 405 -27.07 -4.38 -2.64
C ALA A 405 -28.23 -3.38 -2.67
N ASP A 406 -29.12 -3.43 -1.69
CA ASP A 406 -30.33 -2.59 -1.66
C ASP A 406 -29.99 -1.13 -1.33
N ALA A 407 -28.98 -0.90 -0.49
CA ALA A 407 -28.51 0.43 -0.14
C ALA A 407 -27.98 1.26 -1.33
N ILE A 408 -27.59 0.60 -2.43
CA ILE A 408 -26.96 1.26 -3.58
C ILE A 408 -27.66 1.01 -4.91
N ARG A 409 -28.94 0.58 -4.89
CA ARG A 409 -29.67 0.32 -6.13
C ARG A 409 -29.79 1.55 -7.02
N GLU A 410 -29.79 1.30 -8.32
CA GLU A 410 -30.08 2.32 -9.33
C GLU A 410 -31.56 2.29 -9.71
N PRO A 411 -32.18 3.45 -9.97
CA PRO A 411 -33.54 3.50 -10.49
C PRO A 411 -33.65 2.71 -11.80
N HIS A 412 -34.80 2.11 -12.04
CA HIS A 412 -35.07 1.49 -13.34
C HIS A 412 -35.24 2.56 -14.40
N GLU A 413 -34.49 2.50 -15.50
CA GLU A 413 -34.62 3.44 -16.63
C GLU A 413 -36.03 3.46 -17.23
N THR A 414 -36.71 2.32 -17.20
CA THR A 414 -38.09 2.19 -17.66
C THR A 414 -39.06 3.00 -16.80
N MET A 415 -38.84 3.07 -15.48
CA MET A 415 -39.64 3.92 -14.59
C MET A 415 -39.40 5.41 -14.83
N LEU A 416 -38.17 5.81 -15.14
CA LEU A 416 -37.85 7.21 -15.46
C LEU A 416 -38.47 7.65 -16.79
N LYS A 417 -38.55 6.76 -17.78
CA LYS A 417 -39.18 7.06 -19.07
C LYS A 417 -40.71 6.96 -19.03
N TYR A 418 -41.26 6.14 -18.14
CA TYR A 418 -42.68 5.86 -18.06
C TYR A 418 -43.13 5.83 -16.58
N PRO A 419 -43.23 7.00 -15.89
CA PRO A 419 -43.53 7.06 -14.45
C PRO A 419 -44.93 6.51 -14.07
N THR A 420 -45.80 6.35 -15.06
CA THR A 420 -47.21 5.90 -14.87
C THR A 420 -47.38 4.38 -15.01
N TRP A 421 -46.31 3.60 -15.18
CA TRP A 421 -46.42 2.15 -15.25
C TRP A 421 -46.60 1.54 -13.85
N ASN A 422 -47.86 1.52 -13.41
CA ASN A 422 -48.28 0.75 -12.25
C ASN A 422 -48.28 -0.74 -12.62
N LEU A 423 -47.28 -1.48 -12.19
CA LEU A 423 -47.12 -2.93 -12.46
C LEU A 423 -48.15 -3.81 -11.66
N GLY A 424 -49.12 -3.21 -10.99
CA GLY A 424 -50.04 -3.92 -10.10
C GLY A 424 -51.49 -4.06 -10.56
N ASN A 425 -51.95 -3.29 -11.49
CA ASN A 425 -53.35 -3.38 -11.94
C ASN A 425 -53.46 -3.39 -13.46
N GLY A 426 -53.88 -4.51 -13.99
CA GLY A 426 -54.05 -4.99 -15.36
C GLY A 426 -54.52 -4.06 -16.48
N ASP A 427 -54.19 -2.79 -16.46
CA ASP A 427 -54.57 -1.80 -17.48
C ASP A 427 -53.32 -1.21 -18.18
N SER A 428 -52.49 -2.09 -18.74
CA SER A 428 -51.34 -1.68 -19.53
C SER A 428 -51.74 -1.54 -21.00
N ARG A 429 -52.08 -0.33 -21.44
CA ARG A 429 -52.16 -0.01 -22.88
C ARG A 429 -50.73 0.06 -23.43
N PRO A 430 -50.44 -0.67 -24.54
CA PRO A 430 -49.16 -0.59 -25.22
C PRO A 430 -48.93 0.84 -25.77
N PRO A 431 -47.66 1.27 -25.88
CA PRO A 431 -47.32 2.54 -26.51
C PRO A 431 -47.93 2.63 -27.94
N GLU A 432 -48.33 3.81 -28.36
CA GLU A 432 -48.89 4.06 -29.71
C GLU A 432 -48.00 3.42 -30.78
N GLY A 433 -48.62 2.61 -31.63
CA GLY A 433 -47.95 1.91 -32.74
C GLY A 433 -47.55 0.45 -32.52
N LYS A 434 -47.74 -0.11 -31.32
CA LYS A 434 -47.50 -1.55 -31.08
C LYS A 434 -48.78 -2.27 -30.62
N THR A 435 -49.13 -3.36 -31.29
CA THR A 435 -50.31 -4.13 -30.93
C THR A 435 -50.03 -4.91 -29.61
N ALA A 436 -51.02 -4.93 -28.70
CA ALA A 436 -50.95 -5.62 -27.42
C ALA A 436 -50.46 -7.08 -27.51
N ARG A 437 -50.74 -7.75 -28.60
CA ARG A 437 -50.38 -9.16 -28.88
C ARG A 437 -48.88 -9.37 -29.03
N ASN A 438 -48.15 -8.40 -29.64
CA ASN A 438 -46.69 -8.49 -29.80
C ASN A 438 -45.94 -8.13 -28.52
N TYR A 439 -46.54 -7.34 -27.67
CA TYR A 439 -45.92 -6.90 -26.41
C TYR A 439 -46.04 -7.96 -25.32
N GLN A 440 -47.21 -8.57 -25.16
CA GLN A 440 -47.42 -9.71 -24.22
C GLN A 440 -46.60 -10.92 -24.62
N GLY A 441 -46.46 -11.21 -25.93
CA GLY A 441 -45.65 -12.33 -26.41
C GLY A 441 -44.15 -12.11 -26.19
N ALA A 442 -43.65 -10.89 -26.22
CA ALA A 442 -42.26 -10.57 -25.89
C ALA A 442 -41.99 -10.75 -24.37
N MET A 443 -42.89 -10.27 -23.51
CA MET A 443 -42.76 -10.45 -22.04
C MET A 443 -42.85 -11.94 -21.64
N GLN A 444 -43.78 -12.70 -22.22
CA GLN A 444 -43.91 -14.14 -21.94
C GLN A 444 -42.74 -14.98 -22.43
N ARG A 445 -42.09 -14.57 -23.55
CA ARG A 445 -40.88 -15.26 -24.03
C ARG A 445 -39.67 -14.97 -23.15
N THR A 446 -39.55 -13.75 -22.61
CA THR A 446 -38.49 -13.39 -21.67
C THR A 446 -38.68 -14.10 -20.31
N ALA A 447 -39.93 -14.25 -19.85
CA ALA A 447 -40.24 -14.97 -18.61
C ALA A 447 -40.08 -16.49 -18.76
N LYS A 448 -40.31 -17.08 -19.94
CA LYS A 448 -40.15 -18.53 -20.18
C LYS A 448 -38.69 -18.95 -20.39
N ASN A 449 -37.81 -18.07 -20.87
CA ASN A 449 -36.39 -18.41 -21.09
C ASN A 449 -35.54 -18.25 -19.84
N ASN A 450 -35.99 -17.53 -18.83
CA ASN A 450 -35.34 -17.41 -17.53
C ASN A 450 -36.15 -18.22 -16.52
N ASN A 451 -35.72 -19.43 -16.19
CA ASN A 451 -36.29 -20.30 -15.15
C ASN A 451 -36.21 -19.75 -13.72
N ALA A 452 -36.11 -18.46 -13.55
CA ALA A 452 -36.41 -17.71 -12.35
C ALA A 452 -37.17 -16.48 -12.79
N ALA A 453 -38.42 -16.33 -12.43
CA ALA A 453 -39.06 -15.05 -12.30
C ALA A 453 -38.17 -14.26 -11.32
N ALA A 454 -37.20 -13.51 -11.87
CA ALA A 454 -36.49 -12.53 -11.07
C ALA A 454 -37.56 -11.60 -10.54
N GLU A 455 -37.92 -11.76 -9.27
CA GLU A 455 -38.88 -10.87 -8.62
C GLU A 455 -38.40 -9.45 -8.86
N TRP A 456 -39.22 -8.69 -9.53
CA TRP A 456 -38.95 -7.28 -9.82
C TRP A 456 -38.75 -6.57 -8.48
N ASN A 457 -37.54 -6.10 -8.19
CA ASN A 457 -37.29 -5.35 -6.97
C ASN A 457 -37.83 -3.92 -7.13
N PRO A 458 -38.82 -3.51 -6.33
CA PRO A 458 -39.43 -2.17 -6.43
C PRO A 458 -38.43 -1.05 -6.12
N ASN A 459 -37.33 -1.34 -5.39
CA ASN A 459 -36.32 -0.37 -5.01
C ASN A 459 -35.29 -0.09 -6.14
N GLY A 460 -35.43 -0.72 -7.31
CA GLY A 460 -34.54 -0.51 -8.42
C GLY A 460 -33.71 -1.72 -8.81
N ARG A 461 -32.83 -1.54 -9.79
CA ARG A 461 -31.91 -2.55 -10.28
C ARG A 461 -30.59 -2.54 -9.51
N ASN A 462 -29.87 -3.66 -9.57
CA ASN A 462 -28.51 -3.70 -9.04
C ASN A 462 -27.62 -2.63 -9.68
N LYS A 463 -26.79 -1.97 -8.88
CA LYS A 463 -25.83 -0.98 -9.36
C LYS A 463 -24.86 -1.61 -10.37
N ARG A 464 -24.67 -0.95 -11.50
CA ARG A 464 -23.75 -1.38 -12.56
C ARG A 464 -22.31 -1.01 -12.21
N SER A 465 -21.33 -1.64 -12.87
CA SER A 465 -19.90 -1.47 -12.60
C SER A 465 -19.24 -0.26 -13.28
N VAL A 466 -19.99 0.56 -14.04
CA VAL A 466 -19.48 1.82 -14.60
C VAL A 466 -20.21 2.99 -13.92
N TRP A 467 -19.44 3.76 -13.13
CA TRP A 467 -19.95 4.89 -12.35
C TRP A 467 -19.48 6.20 -12.94
N THR A 468 -20.41 7.00 -13.42
CA THR A 468 -20.12 8.33 -13.96
C THR A 468 -20.21 9.36 -12.82
N VAL A 469 -19.06 9.80 -12.35
CA VAL A 469 -18.95 10.77 -11.25
C VAL A 469 -17.98 11.88 -11.64
N THR A 470 -18.45 13.13 -11.54
CA THR A 470 -17.65 14.31 -11.86
C THR A 470 -16.57 14.53 -10.80
N THR A 471 -15.35 14.83 -11.23
CA THR A 471 -14.30 15.26 -10.31
C THR A 471 -14.66 16.60 -9.70
N LYS A 472 -14.62 16.69 -8.37
CA LYS A 472 -14.89 17.93 -7.61
C LYS A 472 -13.55 18.38 -7.02
N PRO A 473 -13.01 19.55 -7.42
CA PRO A 473 -11.83 20.10 -6.77
C PRO A 473 -12.17 20.47 -5.33
N TYR A 474 -11.25 20.18 -4.43
CA TYR A 474 -11.30 20.69 -3.07
C TYR A 474 -10.25 21.78 -2.94
N ALA A 475 -10.68 23.03 -2.77
CA ALA A 475 -9.81 24.20 -2.90
C ALA A 475 -8.68 24.27 -1.87
N GLU A 476 -8.90 23.68 -0.70
CA GLU A 476 -7.94 23.65 0.42
C GLU A 476 -6.95 22.50 0.32
N ALA A 477 -7.28 21.44 -0.44
CA ALA A 477 -6.36 20.35 -0.71
C ALA A 477 -5.63 20.63 -2.04
N HIS A 478 -4.32 20.84 -1.99
CA HIS A 478 -3.48 21.04 -3.18
C HIS A 478 -3.43 19.81 -4.10
N PHE A 479 -4.11 18.71 -3.76
CA PHE A 479 -4.01 17.42 -4.45
C PHE A 479 -5.38 16.86 -4.81
N ALA A 480 -5.41 16.02 -5.87
CA ALA A 480 -6.64 15.39 -6.35
C ALA A 480 -7.16 14.39 -5.30
N THR A 481 -8.29 14.71 -4.70
CA THR A 481 -9.05 13.81 -3.84
C THR A 481 -10.19 13.20 -4.64
N PHE A 482 -10.56 11.96 -4.37
CA PHE A 482 -11.78 11.42 -4.95
C PHE A 482 -13.01 12.13 -4.34
N PRO A 483 -14.08 12.35 -5.14
CA PRO A 483 -15.27 13.02 -4.64
C PRO A 483 -16.07 12.13 -3.68
N PRO A 484 -16.76 12.70 -2.68
CA PRO A 484 -17.63 11.95 -1.75
C PRO A 484 -18.63 11.04 -2.46
N ASP A 485 -19.27 11.51 -3.51
CA ASP A 485 -20.30 10.79 -4.28
C ASP A 485 -19.75 9.49 -4.93
N LEU A 486 -18.43 9.39 -5.11
CA LEU A 486 -17.80 8.20 -5.68
C LEU A 486 -17.71 7.07 -4.65
N ILE A 487 -17.39 7.40 -3.40
CA ILE A 487 -17.11 6.40 -2.36
C ILE A 487 -18.30 6.11 -1.46
N GLU A 488 -19.31 6.96 -1.48
CA GLU A 488 -20.55 6.75 -0.74
C GLU A 488 -21.18 5.37 -1.02
N PRO A 489 -21.33 4.92 -2.28
CA PRO A 489 -21.82 3.57 -2.55
C PRO A 489 -20.92 2.47 -1.98
N CYS A 490 -19.58 2.68 -1.91
CA CYS A 490 -18.65 1.71 -1.36
C CYS A 490 -18.88 1.52 0.16
N ILE A 491 -19.08 2.63 0.88
CA ILE A 491 -19.35 2.63 2.31
C ILE A 491 -20.71 2.01 2.62
N LEU A 492 -21.74 2.42 1.88
CA LEU A 492 -23.12 1.93 2.08
C LEU A 492 -23.24 0.42 1.81
N ALA A 493 -22.64 -0.05 0.70
CA ALA A 493 -22.66 -1.45 0.36
C ALA A 493 -21.80 -2.30 1.30
N GLY A 494 -20.67 -1.77 1.77
CA GLY A 494 -19.68 -2.53 2.54
C GLY A 494 -19.93 -2.54 4.06
N SER A 495 -20.89 -1.77 4.61
CA SER A 495 -21.03 -1.61 6.06
C SER A 495 -22.44 -1.27 6.51
N LYS A 496 -22.75 -1.58 7.77
CA LYS A 496 -23.96 -1.12 8.48
C LYS A 496 -23.68 0.15 9.29
N VAL A 497 -24.75 0.84 9.70
CA VAL A 497 -24.66 1.92 10.68
C VAL A 497 -23.99 1.39 11.96
N GLY A 498 -23.03 2.14 12.49
CA GLY A 498 -22.23 1.78 13.66
C GLY A 498 -21.00 0.93 13.39
N ASP A 499 -20.83 0.37 12.19
CA ASP A 499 -19.61 -0.34 11.78
C ASP A 499 -18.42 0.61 11.64
N THR A 500 -17.21 0.06 11.68
CA THR A 500 -15.96 0.81 11.55
C THR A 500 -15.43 0.76 10.12
N ILE A 501 -15.15 1.94 9.56
CA ILE A 501 -14.54 2.16 8.25
C ILE A 501 -13.08 2.54 8.44
N LEU A 502 -12.20 2.02 7.59
CA LEU A 502 -10.75 2.32 7.61
C LEU A 502 -10.33 3.01 6.30
N ASP A 503 -9.49 4.02 6.44
CA ASP A 503 -8.72 4.57 5.32
C ASP A 503 -7.24 4.70 5.74
N PRO A 504 -6.34 3.82 5.27
CA PRO A 504 -4.91 3.88 5.58
C PRO A 504 -4.17 5.05 4.91
N PHE A 505 -4.83 5.81 4.04
CA PHE A 505 -4.30 6.97 3.34
C PHE A 505 -5.33 8.11 3.35
N ALA A 506 -5.67 8.57 4.56
CA ALA A 506 -6.82 9.43 4.80
C ALA A 506 -6.79 10.77 4.04
N GLY A 507 -5.59 11.33 3.80
CA GLY A 507 -5.43 12.61 3.11
C GLY A 507 -6.32 13.70 3.68
N ALA A 508 -7.15 14.33 2.85
CA ALA A 508 -8.14 15.33 3.25
C ALA A 508 -9.40 14.75 3.92
N GLY A 509 -9.39 13.48 4.35
CA GLY A 509 -10.44 12.86 5.16
C GLY A 509 -11.75 12.55 4.45
N THR A 510 -11.77 12.40 3.12
CA THR A 510 -13.04 12.19 2.38
C THR A 510 -13.76 10.90 2.81
N THR A 511 -13.06 9.80 2.99
CA THR A 511 -13.63 8.53 3.46
C THR A 511 -14.25 8.68 4.85
N LEU A 512 -13.53 9.33 5.76
CA LEU A 512 -13.98 9.54 7.13
C LEU A 512 -15.23 10.42 7.17
N LEU A 513 -15.21 11.50 6.39
CA LEU A 513 -16.34 12.42 6.26
C LEU A 513 -17.60 11.68 5.83
N VAL A 514 -17.53 10.88 4.77
CA VAL A 514 -18.68 10.12 4.26
C VAL A 514 -19.12 9.05 5.26
N ALA A 515 -18.20 8.36 5.92
CA ALA A 515 -18.52 7.37 6.96
C ALA A 515 -19.31 8.01 8.11
N VAL A 516 -18.86 9.15 8.61
CA VAL A 516 -19.52 9.89 9.70
C VAL A 516 -20.90 10.38 9.29
N ARG A 517 -21.05 10.95 8.07
CA ARG A 517 -22.35 11.36 7.52
C ARG A 517 -23.39 10.24 7.56
N HIS A 518 -22.96 9.02 7.33
CA HIS A 518 -23.83 7.84 7.29
C HIS A 518 -23.87 7.06 8.62
N GLY A 519 -23.42 7.64 9.72
CA GLY A 519 -23.52 7.03 11.05
C GLY A 519 -22.55 5.85 11.28
N ARG A 520 -21.45 5.76 10.52
CA ARG A 520 -20.37 4.80 10.71
C ARG A 520 -19.27 5.41 11.56
N LYS A 521 -18.50 4.56 12.26
CA LYS A 521 -17.25 4.95 12.88
C LYS A 521 -16.16 4.98 11.80
N ALA A 522 -15.13 5.83 11.96
CA ALA A 522 -14.08 5.94 10.98
C ALA A 522 -12.70 6.01 11.64
N ILE A 523 -11.73 5.31 11.05
CA ILE A 523 -10.31 5.37 11.41
C ILE A 523 -9.52 5.74 10.16
N GLY A 524 -8.71 6.81 10.25
CA GLY A 524 -7.80 7.25 9.20
C GLY A 524 -6.37 7.18 9.66
N CYS A 525 -5.45 6.75 8.77
CA CYS A 525 -4.01 6.94 8.97
C CYS A 525 -3.54 8.03 8.01
N GLU A 526 -2.75 8.99 8.51
CA GLU A 526 -2.21 10.06 7.68
C GLU A 526 -0.77 10.37 8.11
N LEU A 527 0.14 10.43 7.16
CA LEU A 527 1.56 10.68 7.42
C LEU A 527 1.84 12.17 7.64
N ASN A 528 1.14 13.04 6.88
CA ASN A 528 1.38 14.48 6.90
C ASN A 528 0.51 15.17 7.98
N PRO A 529 1.09 15.86 8.97
CA PRO A 529 0.35 16.53 10.03
C PRO A 529 -0.60 17.62 9.52
N ASP A 530 -0.26 18.31 8.44
CA ASP A 530 -1.11 19.36 7.85
C ASP A 530 -2.41 18.75 7.29
N TYR A 531 -2.33 17.56 6.70
CA TYR A 531 -3.51 16.84 6.23
C TYR A 531 -4.35 16.27 7.38
N VAL A 532 -3.73 15.89 8.50
CA VAL A 532 -4.45 15.50 9.72
C VAL A 532 -5.31 16.65 10.22
N ALA A 533 -4.75 17.86 10.30
CA ALA A 533 -5.47 19.07 10.70
C ALA A 533 -6.58 19.40 9.70
N LEU A 534 -6.29 19.43 8.41
CA LEU A 534 -7.24 19.70 7.33
C LEU A 534 -8.43 18.73 7.34
N ALA A 535 -8.17 17.43 7.47
CA ALA A 535 -9.23 16.42 7.52
C ALA A 535 -10.10 16.55 8.76
N SER A 536 -9.50 16.85 9.91
CA SER A 536 -10.21 17.05 11.17
C SER A 536 -11.14 18.27 11.08
N ASP A 537 -10.64 19.39 10.60
CA ASP A 537 -11.42 20.63 10.43
C ASP A 537 -12.57 20.41 9.43
N ARG A 538 -12.32 19.75 8.32
CA ARG A 538 -13.32 19.43 7.31
C ARG A 538 -14.47 18.59 7.86
N ILE A 539 -14.16 17.53 8.62
CA ILE A 539 -15.16 16.65 9.22
C ILE A 539 -15.97 17.40 10.30
N TYR A 540 -15.27 18.21 11.10
CA TYR A 540 -15.89 19.02 12.13
C TYR A 540 -16.86 20.06 11.56
N GLN A 541 -16.48 20.77 10.50
CA GLN A 541 -17.33 21.76 9.83
C GLN A 541 -18.56 21.13 9.17
N ASP A 542 -18.41 19.92 8.63
CA ASP A 542 -19.49 19.21 7.93
C ASP A 542 -20.53 18.62 8.88
N ASN A 543 -20.16 18.29 10.10
CA ASN A 543 -21.07 17.63 11.05
C ASN A 543 -21.30 18.46 12.32
N PRO A 544 -22.38 19.25 12.38
CA PRO A 544 -22.69 20.08 13.55
C PRO A 544 -22.86 19.31 14.87
N LEU A 545 -23.21 18.02 14.81
CA LEU A 545 -23.35 17.17 15.99
C LEU A 545 -22.01 16.83 16.66
N LEU A 546 -20.90 17.00 15.95
CA LEU A 546 -19.54 16.84 16.49
C LEU A 546 -19.03 18.13 17.14
N GLN A 547 -19.73 19.27 16.97
CA GLN A 547 -19.37 20.53 17.59
C GLN A 547 -19.49 20.41 19.11
N GLY A 548 -18.36 20.60 19.81
CA GLY A 548 -18.28 20.46 21.26
C GLY A 548 -17.80 19.09 21.76
N THR A 549 -17.57 18.11 20.88
CA THR A 549 -16.89 16.87 21.28
C THR A 549 -15.36 17.07 21.22
N PRO A 550 -14.59 16.60 22.24
CA PRO A 550 -13.13 16.66 22.19
C PRO A 550 -12.62 15.81 21.00
N PHE A 551 -11.73 16.35 20.21
CA PHE A 551 -11.01 15.57 19.21
C PHE A 551 -10.14 14.51 19.89
N ALA A 552 -10.32 13.24 19.54
CA ALA A 552 -9.39 12.20 19.92
C ALA A 552 -8.19 12.26 18.96
N TYR A 553 -7.19 13.09 19.29
CA TYR A 553 -5.88 12.96 18.68
C TYR A 553 -5.19 11.77 19.33
N GLY A 554 -4.97 10.70 18.59
CA GLY A 554 -4.03 9.67 18.95
C GLY A 554 -2.60 10.20 18.83
N THR A 555 -2.19 11.10 19.71
CA THR A 555 -0.82 11.61 19.75
C THR A 555 -0.05 10.88 20.84
N THR A 556 0.98 10.18 20.48
CA THR A 556 2.14 9.97 21.35
C THR A 556 2.78 11.36 21.59
N GLY A 557 2.35 12.06 22.64
CA GLY A 557 3.07 13.09 23.36
C GLY A 557 3.59 14.30 22.58
N ILE A 558 2.74 15.00 21.83
CA ILE A 558 3.10 16.33 21.30
C ILE A 558 2.04 17.34 21.75
N ASP A 559 2.50 18.38 22.49
CA ASP A 559 1.70 19.50 22.93
C ASP A 559 1.06 20.24 21.74
N ARG A 560 -0.19 20.72 21.96
CA ARG A 560 -0.98 21.47 20.98
C ARG A 560 -0.20 22.69 20.48
N PRO A 561 -0.04 22.90 19.16
CA PRO A 561 0.23 24.24 18.67
C PRO A 561 -1.04 25.07 18.88
N SER A 562 -0.93 26.16 19.61
CA SER A 562 -1.96 27.17 19.72
C SER A 562 -2.15 27.82 18.34
N TYR A 563 -3.18 27.41 17.61
CA TYR A 563 -3.55 28.03 16.35
C TYR A 563 -4.20 29.38 16.67
N GLN A 564 -3.45 30.47 16.53
CA GLN A 564 -4.00 31.81 16.42
C GLN A 564 -4.71 31.88 15.06
N GLN A 565 -6.03 32.07 15.09
CA GLN A 565 -6.82 32.47 13.92
C GLN A 565 -6.17 33.69 13.29
N SER A 566 -5.42 33.51 12.20
CA SER A 566 -5.06 34.60 11.31
C SER A 566 -6.32 34.97 10.54
N SER A 567 -6.92 36.09 10.94
CA SER A 567 -7.98 36.79 10.23
C SER A 567 -7.46 37.28 8.87
N LEU A 568 -7.63 36.45 7.85
CA LEU A 568 -7.45 36.84 6.44
C LEU A 568 -8.77 36.57 5.69
N LEU A 569 -9.82 37.27 6.07
CA LEU A 569 -10.93 37.57 5.17
C LEU A 569 -10.79 39.04 4.76
N PRO A 570 -10.64 39.35 3.46
CA PRO A 570 -10.74 40.74 3.01
C PRO A 570 -12.20 41.21 3.19
N GLU A 571 -12.35 42.34 3.88
CA GLU A 571 -13.62 43.05 4.01
C GLU A 571 -14.26 43.26 2.63
N SER A 572 -15.44 42.73 2.44
CA SER A 572 -16.28 43.02 1.27
C SER A 572 -16.68 44.51 1.29
N GLN A 573 -16.08 45.31 0.41
CA GLN A 573 -16.60 46.63 0.11
C GLN A 573 -17.98 46.51 -0.55
N THR A 574 -19.00 46.81 0.20
CA THR A 574 -20.34 47.14 -0.30
C THR A 574 -20.22 48.41 -1.14
N ARG A 575 -20.34 48.30 -2.44
CA ARG A 575 -20.60 49.42 -3.33
C ARG A 575 -22.11 49.63 -3.36
N GLU A 576 -22.56 50.67 -2.68
CA GLU A 576 -23.86 51.30 -2.94
C GLU A 576 -23.89 51.81 -4.38
N ARG A 577 -24.91 51.45 -5.14
CA ARG A 577 -25.30 52.11 -6.39
C ARG A 577 -26.36 53.18 -6.04
N VAL A 578 -26.01 54.41 -6.36
CA VAL A 578 -26.93 55.51 -6.65
C VAL A 578 -27.21 55.49 -8.14
#